data_4ee63845686b57f6b47d6ac55b509b51
#
_entry.id   4ee63845686b57f6b47d6ac55b509b51
#
_cell.length_a   1.000
_cell.length_b   1.000
_cell.length_c   1.000
_cell.angle_alpha   90.00
_cell.angle_beta   90.00
_cell.angle_gamma   90.00
#
_symmetry.space_group_name_H-M   'P 1'
#
loop_
_entity.id
_entity.type
_entity.pdbx_description
1 polymer ?
#
loop_
_entity_poly.entity_id
_entity_poly.type
_entity_poly.pdbx_seq_one_letter_code
_entity_poly.pdbx_strand_id
1 'polypeptide(L)'
;MKEVPSLIRTRGAAEGGFSRAWWLCLVVLILCGAAPCWAQAPSAKPALPTGLTFSINGLPQPDDLDLSVRIVGALTILSLAPSLLILTTCFPRILIVFSLARNALGITGAVPNQLVVGFSLILTFFIMRPVIRDIESTALTPYRASQITSTEALDRAATRIKSFMLRQTRTEQIEFFAGLSGMPPTEAKDLPLSVVAPAFILDELRTAFQMGFLIFLPFLLIDYVVAIILMSLGLMFLPPATISMPLKILLFVLVDGWSLITRSLVNSFI
;
A
#
# COMPACT_ATOMS: atom_id res chain seq x y z
N MET A 1 -32.86 31.99 0.34
CA MET A 1 -31.88 33.06 0.53
C MET A 1 -31.40 33.02 1.97
N LYS A 2 -30.29 32.35 2.25
CA LYS A 2 -29.54 32.46 3.50
C LYS A 2 -28.08 32.39 3.14
N GLU A 3 -27.37 33.42 3.49
CA GLU A 3 -25.98 33.70 3.16
C GLU A 3 -25.02 32.67 3.78
N VAL A 4 -24.03 32.24 2.99
CA VAL A 4 -22.87 31.47 3.44
C VAL A 4 -21.78 32.48 3.85
N PRO A 5 -21.27 32.48 5.08
CA PRO A 5 -20.18 33.36 5.44
C PRO A 5 -18.86 32.92 4.84
N SER A 6 -18.25 33.84 4.13
CA SER A 6 -16.91 33.82 3.58
C SER A 6 -15.86 33.79 4.69
N LEU A 7 -15.20 32.64 4.89
CA LEU A 7 -13.97 32.50 5.68
C LEU A 7 -12.91 31.77 4.88
N ILE A 8 -12.48 32.37 3.77
CA ILE A 8 -11.18 32.08 3.19
C ILE A 8 -10.32 33.32 3.39
N ARG A 9 -9.68 33.39 4.53
CA ARG A 9 -8.63 34.38 4.80
C ARG A 9 -7.29 33.79 4.34
N THR A 10 -6.81 34.34 3.27
CA THR A 10 -5.46 34.21 2.73
C THR A 10 -4.40 34.32 3.82
N ARG A 11 -3.58 33.31 4.00
CA ARG A 11 -2.29 33.42 4.63
C ARG A 11 -1.22 32.90 3.66
N GLY A 12 -0.32 33.83 3.39
CA GLY A 12 0.65 33.88 2.33
C GLY A 12 1.74 32.82 2.31
N ALA A 13 2.16 32.63 1.13
CA ALA A 13 3.46 32.43 0.55
C ALA A 13 4.63 32.20 1.52
N ALA A 14 5.08 30.97 1.63
CA ALA A 14 6.49 30.53 1.71
C ALA A 14 6.55 29.04 2.04
N GLU A 15 6.41 28.14 1.05
CA GLU A 15 6.86 26.74 1.13
C GLU A 15 6.72 26.08 -0.25
N GLY A 16 7.45 26.61 -1.23
CA GLY A 16 7.31 26.22 -2.63
C GLY A 16 8.42 25.34 -3.20
N GLY A 17 9.22 24.62 -2.39
CA GLY A 17 10.38 23.88 -2.92
C GLY A 17 10.30 22.37 -2.88
N PHE A 18 9.63 21.82 -1.90
CA PHE A 18 9.70 20.38 -1.60
C PHE A 18 8.58 19.53 -2.22
N SER A 19 7.43 20.12 -2.51
CA SER A 19 6.26 19.38 -3.03
C SER A 19 6.42 18.93 -4.49
N ARG A 20 7.16 19.65 -5.31
CA ARG A 20 7.32 19.36 -6.75
C ARG A 20 8.21 18.16 -7.03
N ALA A 21 9.29 17.98 -6.26
CA ALA A 21 10.21 16.84 -6.45
C ALA A 21 9.56 15.50 -6.07
N TRP A 22 8.69 15.50 -5.09
CA TRP A 22 7.95 14.30 -4.65
C TRP A 22 6.87 13.89 -5.64
N TRP A 23 6.16 14.85 -6.24
CA TRP A 23 5.19 14.58 -7.30
C TRP A 23 5.85 13.98 -8.53
N LEU A 24 7.04 14.46 -8.88
CA LEU A 24 7.82 13.91 -10.00
C LEU A 24 8.30 12.47 -9.71
N CYS A 25 8.75 12.16 -8.51
CA CYS A 25 9.11 10.80 -8.13
C CYS A 25 7.90 9.84 -8.16
N LEU A 26 6.74 10.28 -7.70
CA LEU A 26 5.50 9.49 -7.69
C LEU A 26 4.99 9.24 -9.12
N VAL A 27 5.06 10.26 -9.98
CA VAL A 27 4.70 10.16 -11.41
C VAL A 27 5.67 9.25 -12.17
N VAL A 28 6.98 9.33 -11.90
CA VAL A 28 7.98 8.45 -12.53
C VAL A 28 7.79 7.00 -12.08
N LEU A 29 7.43 6.76 -10.82
CA LEU A 29 7.18 5.42 -10.29
C LEU A 29 5.90 4.79 -10.88
N ILE A 30 4.88 5.61 -11.12
CA ILE A 30 3.63 5.19 -11.80
C ILE A 30 3.87 4.93 -13.30
N LEU A 31 4.69 5.74 -13.95
CA LEU A 31 5.02 5.58 -15.38
C LEU A 31 5.94 4.39 -15.64
N CYS A 32 6.83 4.03 -14.72
CA CYS A 32 7.71 2.87 -14.86
C CYS A 32 6.98 1.53 -14.65
N GLY A 33 5.84 1.52 -13.94
CA GLY A 33 5.01 0.32 -13.71
C GLY A 33 4.02 -0.01 -14.83
N ALA A 34 3.86 0.85 -15.83
CA ALA A 34 2.80 0.75 -16.86
C ALA A 34 3.32 0.38 -18.27
N ALA A 35 4.51 -0.21 -18.40
CA ALA A 35 4.97 -0.68 -19.71
C ALA A 35 4.32 -2.03 -20.07
N PRO A 36 3.35 -2.11 -20.99
CA PRO A 36 2.90 -3.38 -21.53
C PRO A 36 4.01 -3.93 -22.43
N CYS A 37 4.53 -5.09 -22.06
CA CYS A 37 5.46 -5.86 -22.88
C CYS A 37 4.72 -6.41 -24.11
N TRP A 38 4.70 -5.65 -25.20
CA TRP A 38 4.31 -6.16 -26.52
C TRP A 38 5.57 -6.67 -27.20
N ALA A 39 5.77 -7.97 -27.13
CA ALA A 39 6.76 -8.66 -27.93
C ALA A 39 6.34 -8.66 -29.40
N GLN A 40 6.93 -7.80 -30.22
CA GLN A 40 7.00 -7.99 -31.66
C GLN A 40 8.46 -8.20 -32.04
N ALA A 41 8.75 -9.40 -32.51
CA ALA A 41 10.02 -9.70 -33.14
C ALA A 41 10.09 -9.09 -34.54
N PRO A 42 11.20 -8.44 -34.87
CA PRO A 42 11.76 -8.52 -36.21
C PRO A 42 13.19 -9.06 -36.13
N SER A 43 13.45 -10.04 -36.96
CA SER A 43 14.77 -10.58 -37.25
C SER A 43 15.65 -9.49 -37.93
N ALA A 44 16.51 -8.89 -37.13
CA ALA A 44 17.69 -8.18 -37.61
C ALA A 44 18.79 -8.38 -36.55
N LYS A 45 19.91 -8.96 -37.00
CA LYS A 45 21.12 -9.04 -36.16
C LYS A 45 21.56 -7.62 -35.81
N PRO A 46 21.52 -7.21 -34.53
CA PRO A 46 22.25 -6.02 -34.11
C PRO A 46 23.59 -6.47 -33.54
N ALA A 47 24.63 -5.76 -33.96
CA ALA A 47 25.94 -5.79 -33.33
C ALA A 47 25.75 -5.47 -31.84
N LEU A 48 26.30 -6.32 -30.97
CA LEU A 48 26.36 -6.08 -29.52
C LEU A 48 27.13 -4.77 -29.25
N PRO A 49 26.58 -3.84 -28.46
CA PRO A 49 27.43 -2.83 -27.86
C PRO A 49 28.29 -3.51 -26.78
N THR A 50 29.55 -3.55 -27.07
CA THR A 50 30.68 -3.97 -26.22
C THR A 50 30.64 -3.17 -24.91
N GLY A 51 30.35 -3.84 -23.80
CA GLY A 51 30.37 -3.11 -22.52
C GLY A 51 30.19 -3.89 -21.23
N LEU A 52 30.11 -5.23 -21.27
CA LEU A 52 30.24 -6.05 -20.07
C LEU A 52 30.91 -7.38 -20.48
N THR A 53 32.19 -7.31 -20.79
CA THR A 53 33.02 -8.50 -20.88
C THR A 53 33.21 -9.05 -19.47
N PHE A 54 32.42 -10.03 -19.07
CA PHE A 54 32.81 -10.94 -18.01
C PHE A 54 34.02 -11.71 -18.52
N SER A 55 35.22 -11.26 -18.18
CA SER A 55 36.46 -11.93 -18.45
C SER A 55 36.57 -13.17 -17.52
N ILE A 56 36.19 -14.33 -18.04
CA ILE A 56 36.37 -15.63 -17.36
C ILE A 56 37.80 -16.13 -17.59
N ASN A 57 38.78 -15.26 -17.45
CA ASN A 57 40.20 -15.67 -17.49
C ASN A 57 40.95 -15.00 -16.34
N GLY A 58 40.79 -15.56 -15.17
CA GLY A 58 41.53 -15.26 -13.97
C GLY A 58 40.72 -15.75 -12.79
N LEU A 59 41.23 -16.61 -11.97
CA LEU A 59 40.65 -16.93 -10.66
C LEU A 59 40.40 -15.61 -9.94
N PRO A 60 39.15 -15.31 -9.56
CA PRO A 60 38.85 -14.06 -8.85
C PRO A 60 39.64 -14.05 -7.54
N GLN A 61 40.41 -13.00 -7.29
CA GLN A 61 40.98 -12.80 -5.97
C GLN A 61 39.85 -12.70 -4.94
N PRO A 62 40.06 -13.17 -3.69
CA PRO A 62 39.03 -13.14 -2.65
C PRO A 62 38.34 -11.76 -2.47
N ASP A 63 39.09 -10.69 -2.70
CA ASP A 63 38.61 -9.29 -2.57
C ASP A 63 37.59 -8.92 -3.65
N ASP A 64 37.71 -9.44 -4.89
CA ASP A 64 36.79 -9.18 -6.00
C ASP A 64 35.44 -9.91 -5.81
N LEU A 65 35.45 -11.10 -5.19
CA LEU A 65 34.24 -11.83 -4.83
C LEU A 65 33.46 -11.08 -3.74
N ASP A 66 34.16 -10.50 -2.74
CA ASP A 66 33.52 -9.74 -1.67
C ASP A 66 32.82 -8.49 -2.23
N LEU A 67 33.45 -7.77 -3.15
CA LEU A 67 32.85 -6.61 -3.81
C LEU A 67 31.61 -7.00 -4.66
N SER A 68 31.72 -8.07 -5.43
CA SER A 68 30.61 -8.54 -6.29
C SER A 68 29.41 -8.98 -5.46
N VAL A 69 29.63 -9.70 -4.36
CA VAL A 69 28.58 -10.14 -3.42
C VAL A 69 27.93 -8.92 -2.73
N ARG A 70 28.72 -7.93 -2.34
CA ARG A 70 28.20 -6.68 -1.75
C ARG A 70 27.33 -5.90 -2.73
N ILE A 71 27.74 -5.78 -4.00
CA ILE A 71 26.97 -5.10 -5.04
C ILE A 71 25.64 -5.83 -5.29
N VAL A 72 25.68 -7.14 -5.47
CA VAL A 72 24.46 -7.95 -5.66
C VAL A 72 23.53 -7.85 -4.44
N GLY A 73 24.08 -7.94 -3.24
CA GLY A 73 23.33 -7.77 -2.00
C GLY A 73 22.67 -6.38 -1.90
N ALA A 74 23.42 -5.32 -2.22
CA ALA A 74 22.90 -3.96 -2.22
C ALA A 74 21.76 -3.76 -3.25
N LEU A 75 21.94 -4.29 -4.47
CA LEU A 75 20.91 -4.25 -5.52
C LEU A 75 19.66 -5.03 -5.11
N THR A 76 19.83 -6.19 -4.47
CA THR A 76 18.72 -7.00 -3.96
C THR A 76 17.94 -6.24 -2.89
N ILE A 77 18.62 -5.66 -1.91
CA ILE A 77 17.98 -4.84 -0.85
C ILE A 77 17.28 -3.65 -1.47
N LEU A 78 17.91 -2.95 -2.42
CA LEU A 78 17.33 -1.78 -3.08
C LEU A 78 16.07 -2.15 -3.88
N SER A 79 16.03 -3.32 -4.51
CA SER A 79 14.85 -3.79 -5.24
C SER A 79 13.70 -4.23 -4.34
N LEU A 80 13.99 -4.73 -3.12
CA LEU A 80 12.98 -5.13 -2.13
C LEU A 80 12.48 -3.97 -1.27
N ALA A 81 13.27 -2.91 -1.11
CA ALA A 81 12.93 -1.79 -0.24
C ALA A 81 11.56 -1.16 -0.50
N PRO A 82 11.11 -0.90 -1.74
CA PRO A 82 9.79 -0.34 -2.00
C PRO A 82 8.67 -1.26 -1.52
N SER A 83 8.80 -2.57 -1.72
CA SER A 83 7.80 -3.56 -1.29
C SER A 83 7.69 -3.62 0.24
N LEU A 84 8.82 -3.59 0.94
CA LEU A 84 8.85 -3.57 2.40
C LEU A 84 8.22 -2.28 2.96
N LEU A 85 8.51 -1.13 2.35
CA LEU A 85 7.91 0.14 2.76
C LEU A 85 6.38 0.13 2.58
N ILE A 86 5.88 -0.40 1.47
CA ILE A 86 4.45 -0.54 1.24
C ILE A 86 3.80 -1.44 2.30
N LEU A 87 4.42 -2.58 2.62
CA LEU A 87 3.92 -3.55 3.59
C LEU A 87 3.95 -3.02 5.05
N THR A 88 4.81 -2.05 5.37
CA THR A 88 4.89 -1.43 6.71
C THR A 88 3.98 -0.21 6.88
N THR A 89 3.14 0.09 5.90
CA THR A 89 2.17 1.19 5.92
C THR A 89 0.74 0.66 5.98
N CYS A 90 -0.24 1.57 6.02
CA CYS A 90 -1.67 1.22 5.94
C CYS A 90 -2.14 0.77 4.55
N PHE A 91 -1.26 0.75 3.53
CA PHE A 91 -1.60 0.41 2.15
C PHE A 91 -2.27 -0.96 1.98
N PRO A 92 -1.80 -2.06 2.59
CA PRO A 92 -2.40 -3.38 2.39
C PRO A 92 -3.88 -3.42 2.79
N ARG A 93 -4.23 -2.86 3.95
CA ARG A 93 -5.64 -2.79 4.42
C ARG A 93 -6.50 -2.05 3.42
N ILE A 94 -6.09 -0.85 3.01
CA ILE A 94 -6.84 0.00 2.10
C ILE A 94 -7.05 -0.69 0.76
N LEU A 95 -6.00 -1.26 0.18
CA LEU A 95 -6.05 -1.94 -1.11
C LEU A 95 -7.01 -3.14 -1.09
N ILE A 96 -6.93 -3.97 -0.04
CA ILE A 96 -7.78 -5.16 0.09
C ILE A 96 -9.24 -4.76 0.25
N VAL A 97 -9.54 -3.77 1.10
CA VAL A 97 -10.92 -3.30 1.33
C VAL A 97 -11.54 -2.75 0.05
N PHE A 98 -10.84 -1.89 -0.69
CA PHE A 98 -11.34 -1.37 -1.97
C PHE A 98 -11.46 -2.46 -3.04
N SER A 99 -10.54 -3.43 -3.07
CA SER A 99 -10.62 -4.57 -3.99
C SER A 99 -11.84 -5.46 -3.69
N LEU A 100 -12.11 -5.71 -2.40
CA LEU A 100 -13.29 -6.46 -1.98
C LEU A 100 -14.59 -5.71 -2.27
N ALA A 101 -14.63 -4.39 -2.03
CA ALA A 101 -15.78 -3.56 -2.36
C ALA A 101 -16.11 -3.58 -3.86
N ARG A 102 -15.09 -3.44 -4.72
CA ARG A 102 -15.24 -3.56 -6.18
C ARG A 102 -15.75 -4.94 -6.59
N ASN A 103 -15.23 -6.00 -5.99
CA ASN A 103 -15.66 -7.37 -6.28
C ASN A 103 -17.09 -7.62 -5.80
N ALA A 104 -17.50 -7.08 -4.64
CA ALA A 104 -18.85 -7.18 -4.11
C ALA A 104 -19.90 -6.56 -5.04
N LEU A 105 -19.56 -5.44 -5.69
CA LEU A 105 -20.41 -4.78 -6.68
C LEU A 105 -20.50 -5.52 -8.01
N GLY A 106 -19.60 -6.46 -8.30
CA GLY A 106 -19.52 -7.14 -9.59
C GLY A 106 -18.94 -6.30 -10.73
N ILE A 107 -18.38 -5.10 -10.45
CA ILE A 107 -17.90 -4.15 -11.45
C ILE A 107 -16.41 -4.31 -11.78
N THR A 108 -15.89 -5.51 -11.71
CA THR A 108 -14.46 -5.80 -11.92
C THR A 108 -13.92 -5.35 -13.28
N GLY A 109 -14.78 -5.31 -14.31
CA GLY A 109 -14.42 -4.81 -15.64
C GLY A 109 -14.56 -3.29 -15.81
N ALA A 110 -15.46 -2.64 -15.05
CA ALA A 110 -15.75 -1.21 -15.18
C ALA A 110 -14.75 -0.32 -14.43
N VAL A 111 -14.21 -0.78 -13.30
CA VAL A 111 -13.20 -0.05 -12.53
C VAL A 111 -11.85 -0.75 -12.70
N PRO A 112 -10.91 -0.17 -13.47
CA PRO A 112 -9.57 -0.73 -13.65
C PRO A 112 -8.82 -0.90 -12.32
N ASN A 113 -8.02 -1.96 -12.21
CA ASN A 113 -7.23 -2.22 -11.00
C ASN A 113 -6.28 -1.06 -10.66
N GLN A 114 -5.77 -0.39 -11.69
CA GLN A 114 -4.87 0.76 -11.53
C GLN A 114 -5.52 1.91 -10.74
N LEU A 115 -6.83 2.16 -10.94
CA LEU A 115 -7.54 3.19 -10.19
C LEU A 115 -7.65 2.82 -8.71
N VAL A 116 -7.92 1.55 -8.39
CA VAL A 116 -7.98 1.06 -7.00
C VAL A 116 -6.62 1.20 -6.33
N VAL A 117 -5.55 0.77 -7.00
CA VAL A 117 -4.18 0.90 -6.50
C VAL A 117 -3.80 2.37 -6.33
N GLY A 118 -4.04 3.20 -7.34
CA GLY A 118 -3.73 4.63 -7.29
C GLY A 118 -4.45 5.36 -6.15
N PHE A 119 -5.76 5.11 -6.00
CA PHE A 119 -6.54 5.69 -4.91
C PHE A 119 -6.08 5.20 -3.53
N SER A 120 -5.75 3.90 -3.42
CA SER A 120 -5.18 3.33 -2.19
C SER A 120 -3.85 3.97 -1.81
N LEU A 121 -2.98 4.27 -2.78
CA LEU A 121 -1.72 4.98 -2.53
C LEU A 121 -1.95 6.42 -2.06
N ILE A 122 -2.87 7.16 -2.70
CA ILE A 122 -3.20 8.54 -2.30
C ILE A 122 -3.73 8.54 -0.87
N LEU A 123 -4.65 7.64 -0.54
CA LEU A 123 -5.23 7.55 0.79
C LEU A 123 -4.19 7.10 1.84
N THR A 124 -3.30 6.17 1.48
CA THR A 124 -2.17 5.77 2.32
C THR A 124 -1.30 6.98 2.66
N PHE A 125 -0.95 7.78 1.66
CA PHE A 125 -0.14 8.97 1.87
C PHE A 125 -0.83 9.98 2.78
N PHE A 126 -2.14 10.14 2.63
CA PHE A 126 -2.94 11.02 3.49
C PHE A 126 -2.93 10.55 4.95
N ILE A 127 -3.18 9.25 5.20
CA ILE A 127 -3.21 8.67 6.55
C ILE A 127 -1.82 8.68 7.18
N MET A 128 -0.77 8.36 6.41
CA MET A 128 0.62 8.31 6.89
C MET A 128 1.25 9.69 7.07
N ARG A 129 0.58 10.78 6.67
CA ARG A 129 1.12 12.15 6.77
C ARG A 129 1.67 12.52 8.15
N PRO A 130 1.01 12.22 9.30
CA PRO A 130 1.59 12.50 10.62
C PRO A 130 2.90 11.74 10.85
N VAL A 131 2.97 10.45 10.49
CA VAL A 131 4.17 9.63 10.64
C VAL A 131 5.33 10.17 9.78
N ILE A 132 5.01 10.57 8.54
CA ILE A 132 6.01 11.17 7.62
C ILE A 132 6.56 12.48 8.19
N ARG A 133 5.70 13.33 8.75
CA ARG A 133 6.14 14.59 9.40
C ARG A 133 7.02 14.31 10.62
N ASP A 134 6.69 13.32 11.42
CA ASP A 134 7.50 12.92 12.56
C ASP A 134 8.88 12.42 12.12
N ILE A 135 8.97 11.65 11.04
CA ILE A 135 10.24 11.21 10.45
C ILE A 135 11.02 12.41 9.91
N GLU A 136 10.35 13.33 9.22
CA GLU A 136 11.00 14.53 8.69
C GLU A 136 11.65 15.38 9.81
N SER A 137 10.90 15.63 10.87
CA SER A 137 11.37 16.47 11.98
C SER A 137 12.44 15.80 12.85
N THR A 138 12.33 14.48 13.10
CA THR A 138 13.21 13.78 14.05
C THR A 138 14.43 13.12 13.41
N ALA A 139 14.38 12.82 12.12
CA ALA A 139 15.44 12.14 11.39
C ALA A 139 16.00 12.97 10.22
N LEU A 140 15.15 13.39 9.27
CA LEU A 140 15.63 14.05 8.05
C LEU A 140 16.17 15.45 8.28
N THR A 141 15.49 16.26 9.08
CA THR A 141 15.91 17.64 9.36
C THR A 141 17.27 17.69 10.12
N PRO A 142 17.49 16.92 11.21
CA PRO A 142 18.78 16.85 11.87
C PRO A 142 19.89 16.27 11.00
N TYR A 143 19.56 15.29 10.16
CA TYR A 143 20.53 14.72 9.21
C TYR A 143 20.99 15.75 8.17
N ARG A 144 20.05 16.52 7.57
CA ARG A 144 20.39 17.61 6.64
C ARG A 144 21.19 18.73 7.28
N ALA A 145 20.98 18.96 8.57
CA ALA A 145 21.77 19.90 9.36
C ALA A 145 23.12 19.33 9.83
N SER A 146 23.49 18.11 9.37
CA SER A 146 24.73 17.41 9.77
C SER A 146 24.87 17.19 11.28
N GLN A 147 23.76 17.15 12.02
CA GLN A 147 23.74 16.96 13.47
C GLN A 147 23.79 15.49 13.87
N ILE A 148 23.37 14.59 12.98
CA ILE A 148 23.33 13.16 13.20
C ILE A 148 23.91 12.42 11.99
N THR A 149 24.34 11.18 12.21
CA THR A 149 24.87 10.31 11.16
C THR A 149 23.74 9.70 10.33
N SER A 150 24.06 9.17 9.14
CA SER A 150 23.10 8.47 8.29
C SER A 150 22.47 7.23 8.97
N THR A 151 23.29 6.51 9.74
CA THR A 151 22.85 5.34 10.50
C THR A 151 21.86 5.72 11.60
N GLU A 152 22.15 6.79 12.33
CA GLU A 152 21.26 7.32 13.38
C GLU A 152 19.94 7.87 12.80
N ALA A 153 19.99 8.54 11.65
CA ALA A 153 18.80 9.02 10.96
C ALA A 153 17.89 7.85 10.53
N LEU A 154 18.50 6.77 10.00
CA LEU A 154 17.75 5.57 9.62
C LEU A 154 17.12 4.89 10.83
N ASP A 155 17.83 4.78 11.93
CA ASP A 155 17.34 4.17 13.17
C ASP A 155 16.16 4.97 13.77
N ARG A 156 16.28 6.30 13.80
CA ARG A 156 15.19 7.18 14.22
C ARG A 156 13.95 7.04 13.31
N ALA A 157 14.13 6.97 11.99
CA ALA A 157 13.04 6.76 11.05
C ALA A 157 12.37 5.39 11.24
N ALA A 158 13.17 4.32 11.38
CA ALA A 158 12.69 2.97 11.66
C ALA A 158 11.89 2.89 12.97
N THR A 159 12.33 3.59 14.01
CA THR A 159 11.62 3.69 15.29
C THR A 159 10.26 4.36 15.14
N ARG A 160 10.12 5.39 14.29
CA ARG A 160 8.82 6.02 14.03
C ARG A 160 7.84 5.11 13.28
N ILE A 161 8.33 4.40 12.25
CA ILE A 161 7.54 3.39 11.54
C ILE A 161 7.13 2.26 12.49
N LYS A 162 8.05 1.75 13.30
CA LYS A 162 7.76 0.74 14.32
C LYS A 162 6.69 1.20 15.31
N SER A 163 6.76 2.44 15.78
CA SER A 163 5.76 2.99 16.70
C SER A 163 4.37 3.10 16.06
N PHE A 164 4.30 3.39 14.75
CA PHE A 164 3.05 3.33 14.00
C PHE A 164 2.51 1.90 13.94
N MET A 165 3.32 0.92 13.55
CA MET A 165 2.90 -0.48 13.47
C MET A 165 2.41 -1.01 14.81
N LEU A 166 3.10 -0.72 15.90
CA LEU A 166 2.71 -1.14 17.25
C LEU A 166 1.35 -0.57 17.68
N ARG A 167 1.02 0.67 17.31
CA ARG A 167 -0.28 1.27 17.61
C ARG A 167 -1.44 0.62 16.85
N GLN A 168 -1.15 0.07 15.68
CA GLN A 168 -2.16 -0.53 14.81
C GLN A 168 -2.28 -2.05 14.98
N THR A 169 -1.36 -2.68 15.73
CA THR A 169 -1.34 -4.13 15.93
C THR A 169 -1.90 -4.48 17.30
N ARG A 170 -2.77 -5.47 17.35
CA ARG A 170 -3.30 -5.99 18.61
C ARG A 170 -2.23 -6.73 19.40
N THR A 171 -2.28 -6.59 20.72
CA THR A 171 -1.35 -7.22 21.65
C THR A 171 -1.24 -8.74 21.45
N GLU A 172 -2.36 -9.40 21.16
CA GLU A 172 -2.39 -10.86 20.91
C GLU A 172 -1.49 -11.27 19.74
N GLN A 173 -1.42 -10.46 18.66
CA GLN A 173 -0.59 -10.75 17.50
C GLN A 173 0.88 -10.51 17.81
N ILE A 174 1.17 -9.47 18.58
CA ILE A 174 2.54 -9.16 19.02
C ILE A 174 3.07 -10.30 19.92
N GLU A 175 2.28 -10.72 20.89
CA GLU A 175 2.62 -11.81 21.81
C GLU A 175 2.82 -13.14 21.05
N PHE A 176 1.97 -13.44 20.07
CA PHE A 176 2.10 -14.63 19.25
C PHE A 176 3.45 -14.68 18.53
N PHE A 177 3.84 -13.60 17.82
CA PHE A 177 5.13 -13.57 17.11
C PHE A 177 6.34 -13.44 18.06
N ALA A 178 6.20 -12.78 19.18
CA ALA A 178 7.23 -12.75 20.22
C ALA A 178 7.48 -14.15 20.78
N GLY A 179 6.42 -14.91 21.07
CA GLY A 179 6.51 -16.29 21.51
C GLY A 179 7.17 -17.22 20.50
N LEU A 180 6.84 -17.07 19.19
CA LEU A 180 7.47 -17.83 18.12
C LEU A 180 8.97 -17.52 17.98
N SER A 181 9.40 -16.30 18.29
CA SER A 181 10.81 -15.90 18.22
C SER A 181 11.63 -16.36 19.44
N GLY A 182 11.00 -17.00 20.43
CA GLY A 182 11.67 -17.47 21.66
C GLY A 182 12.19 -16.33 22.55
N MET A 183 11.69 -15.11 22.35
CA MET A 183 12.09 -13.95 23.17
C MET A 183 11.47 -14.02 24.56
N PRO A 184 12.21 -13.61 25.60
CA PRO A 184 11.63 -13.43 26.92
C PRO A 184 10.53 -12.35 26.88
N PRO A 185 9.60 -12.33 27.84
CA PRO A 185 8.61 -11.27 27.96
C PRO A 185 9.29 -9.90 28.00
N THR A 186 9.15 -9.15 26.91
CA THR A 186 9.82 -7.86 26.71
C THR A 186 8.75 -6.82 26.40
N GLU A 187 8.98 -5.58 26.80
CA GLU A 187 8.05 -4.51 26.41
C GLU A 187 7.95 -4.39 24.89
N ALA A 188 6.74 -4.11 24.38
CA ALA A 188 6.47 -4.02 22.95
C ALA A 188 7.40 -3.01 22.23
N LYS A 189 7.87 -1.98 22.95
CA LYS A 189 8.78 -0.96 22.42
C LYS A 189 10.16 -1.53 22.06
N ASP A 190 10.62 -2.54 22.77
CA ASP A 190 11.98 -3.09 22.64
C ASP A 190 12.04 -4.27 21.65
N LEU A 191 10.86 -4.77 21.20
CA LEU A 191 10.78 -5.84 20.23
C LEU A 191 11.44 -5.42 18.88
N PRO A 192 12.20 -6.30 18.22
CA PRO A 192 12.79 -6.00 16.93
C PRO A 192 11.73 -5.91 15.82
N LEU A 193 12.05 -5.17 14.76
CA LEU A 193 11.18 -5.04 13.58
C LEU A 193 10.83 -6.40 12.95
N SER A 194 11.70 -7.39 13.04
CA SER A 194 11.48 -8.76 12.55
C SER A 194 10.30 -9.47 13.22
N VAL A 195 9.91 -9.06 14.42
CA VAL A 195 8.74 -9.56 15.15
C VAL A 195 7.52 -8.66 14.90
N VAL A 196 7.72 -7.35 14.95
CA VAL A 196 6.62 -6.38 14.83
C VAL A 196 6.04 -6.35 13.41
N ALA A 197 6.88 -6.43 12.37
CA ALA A 197 6.41 -6.32 10.99
C ALA A 197 5.45 -7.47 10.59
N PRO A 198 5.77 -8.76 10.81
CA PRO A 198 4.84 -9.83 10.47
C PRO A 198 3.57 -9.81 11.33
N ALA A 199 3.66 -9.43 12.62
CA ALA A 199 2.50 -9.23 13.48
C ALA A 199 1.57 -8.15 12.93
N PHE A 200 2.11 -7.02 12.52
CA PHE A 200 1.38 -5.93 11.90
C PHE A 200 0.71 -6.36 10.60
N ILE A 201 1.45 -6.99 9.67
CA ILE A 201 0.91 -7.42 8.37
C ILE A 201 -0.25 -8.40 8.57
N LEU A 202 -0.11 -9.36 9.49
CA LEU A 202 -1.17 -10.32 9.76
C LEU A 202 -2.42 -9.64 10.33
N ASP A 203 -2.25 -8.65 11.21
CA ASP A 203 -3.36 -7.89 11.78
C ASP A 203 -4.04 -6.97 10.76
N GLU A 204 -3.25 -6.35 9.87
CA GLU A 204 -3.76 -5.56 8.74
C GLU A 204 -4.61 -6.42 7.79
N LEU A 205 -4.13 -7.62 7.44
CA LEU A 205 -4.88 -8.57 6.63
C LEU A 205 -6.19 -8.97 7.31
N ARG A 206 -6.16 -9.35 8.58
CA ARG A 206 -7.35 -9.73 9.35
C ARG A 206 -8.38 -8.60 9.36
N THR A 207 -7.95 -7.39 9.70
CA THR A 207 -8.81 -6.21 9.75
C THR A 207 -9.39 -5.87 8.37
N ALA A 208 -8.57 -5.93 7.33
CA ALA A 208 -9.01 -5.70 5.95
C ALA A 208 -10.09 -6.69 5.52
N PHE A 209 -9.92 -7.98 5.82
CA PHE A 209 -10.93 -9.00 5.51
C PHE A 209 -12.20 -8.82 6.34
N GLN A 210 -12.11 -8.45 7.61
CA GLN A 210 -13.28 -8.15 8.43
C GLN A 210 -14.08 -6.97 7.86
N MET A 211 -13.42 -5.86 7.54
CA MET A 211 -14.08 -4.70 6.92
C MET A 211 -14.67 -5.04 5.54
N GLY A 212 -13.90 -5.75 4.71
CA GLY A 212 -14.35 -6.18 3.39
C GLY A 212 -15.55 -7.11 3.45
N PHE A 213 -15.58 -8.03 4.41
CA PHE A 213 -16.72 -8.92 4.62
C PHE A 213 -17.98 -8.15 5.00
N LEU A 214 -17.87 -7.16 5.89
CA LEU A 214 -19.00 -6.30 6.26
C LEU A 214 -19.56 -5.54 5.06
N ILE A 215 -18.68 -5.06 4.18
CA ILE A 215 -19.08 -4.39 2.93
C ILE A 215 -19.74 -5.38 1.97
N PHE A 216 -19.28 -6.63 1.94
CA PHE A 216 -19.81 -7.67 1.03
C PHE A 216 -21.21 -8.14 1.41
N LEU A 217 -21.54 -8.17 2.70
CA LEU A 217 -22.79 -8.71 3.24
C LEU A 217 -24.06 -8.13 2.58
N PRO A 218 -24.28 -6.82 2.48
CA PRO A 218 -25.48 -6.26 1.87
C PRO A 218 -25.62 -6.62 0.39
N PHE A 219 -24.52 -6.71 -0.33
CA PHE A 219 -24.51 -7.06 -1.75
C PHE A 219 -24.80 -8.56 -1.99
N LEU A 220 -24.31 -9.41 -1.09
CA LEU A 220 -24.62 -10.83 -1.11
C LEU A 220 -26.11 -11.08 -0.84
N LEU A 221 -26.70 -10.30 0.07
CA LEU A 221 -28.14 -10.39 0.32
C LEU A 221 -28.97 -10.03 -0.92
N ILE A 222 -28.57 -8.99 -1.66
CA ILE A 222 -29.23 -8.62 -2.93
C ILE A 222 -29.14 -9.77 -3.93
N ASP A 223 -27.95 -10.39 -4.11
CA ASP A 223 -27.79 -11.53 -5.00
C ASP A 223 -28.73 -12.68 -4.63
N TYR A 224 -28.83 -12.98 -3.33
CA TYR A 224 -29.66 -14.05 -2.82
C TYR A 224 -31.15 -13.79 -3.05
N VAL A 225 -31.63 -12.58 -2.77
CA VAL A 225 -33.02 -12.19 -2.99
C VAL A 225 -33.37 -12.24 -4.47
N VAL A 226 -32.50 -11.71 -5.34
CA VAL A 226 -32.76 -11.79 -6.81
C VAL A 226 -32.77 -13.23 -7.30
N ALA A 227 -31.86 -14.07 -6.80
CA ALA A 227 -31.85 -15.48 -7.17
C ALA A 227 -33.18 -16.22 -6.80
N ILE A 228 -33.70 -15.97 -5.58
CA ILE A 228 -34.97 -16.55 -5.14
C ILE A 228 -36.11 -16.07 -6.03
N ILE A 229 -36.19 -14.81 -6.35
CA ILE A 229 -37.25 -14.25 -7.21
C ILE A 229 -37.18 -14.89 -8.59
N LEU A 230 -36.03 -15.01 -9.23
CA LEU A 230 -35.85 -15.62 -10.54
C LEU A 230 -36.28 -17.12 -10.53
N MET A 231 -35.89 -17.86 -9.50
CA MET A 231 -36.27 -19.23 -9.34
C MET A 231 -37.81 -19.39 -9.18
N SER A 232 -38.42 -18.48 -8.41
CA SER A 232 -39.88 -18.49 -8.21
C SER A 232 -40.66 -18.21 -9.51
N LEU A 233 -40.07 -17.41 -10.41
CA LEU A 233 -40.65 -17.12 -11.73
C LEU A 233 -40.32 -18.19 -12.78
N GLY A 234 -39.61 -19.25 -12.43
CA GLY A 234 -39.21 -20.30 -13.36
C GLY A 234 -38.08 -19.90 -14.34
N LEU A 235 -37.44 -18.74 -14.10
CA LEU A 235 -36.39 -18.19 -14.97
C LEU A 235 -35.00 -18.74 -14.58
N MET A 236 -34.86 -20.04 -14.41
CA MET A 236 -33.61 -20.67 -13.94
C MET A 236 -32.43 -20.56 -14.91
N PHE A 237 -32.67 -20.22 -16.18
CA PHE A 237 -31.63 -20.06 -17.20
C PHE A 237 -30.99 -18.66 -17.19
N LEU A 238 -31.58 -17.70 -16.49
CA LEU A 238 -31.00 -16.36 -16.36
C LEU A 238 -30.01 -16.29 -15.20
N PRO A 239 -28.75 -15.89 -15.42
CA PRO A 239 -27.80 -15.74 -14.32
C PRO A 239 -28.24 -14.58 -13.40
N PRO A 240 -28.43 -14.82 -12.09
CA PRO A 240 -28.89 -13.79 -11.14
C PRO A 240 -28.00 -12.54 -11.12
N ALA A 241 -26.71 -12.72 -11.36
CA ALA A 241 -25.72 -11.64 -11.36
C ALA A 241 -26.02 -10.53 -12.39
N THR A 242 -26.63 -10.85 -13.54
CA THR A 242 -26.96 -9.85 -14.57
C THR A 242 -28.07 -8.90 -14.12
N ILE A 243 -28.97 -9.35 -13.25
CA ILE A 243 -30.08 -8.56 -12.72
C ILE A 243 -29.68 -7.88 -11.41
N SER A 244 -28.90 -8.54 -10.56
CA SER A 244 -28.50 -7.99 -9.27
C SER A 244 -27.45 -6.88 -9.39
N MET A 245 -26.57 -6.92 -10.42
CA MET A 245 -25.52 -5.92 -10.59
C MET A 245 -26.06 -4.48 -10.68
N PRO A 246 -27.05 -4.15 -11.53
CA PRO A 246 -27.63 -2.80 -11.56
C PRO A 246 -28.20 -2.34 -10.22
N LEU A 247 -28.85 -3.25 -9.48
CA LEU A 247 -29.42 -2.97 -8.16
C LEU A 247 -28.32 -2.67 -7.13
N LYS A 248 -27.22 -3.44 -7.16
CA LYS A 248 -26.06 -3.19 -6.29
C LYS A 248 -25.44 -1.83 -6.55
N ILE A 249 -25.23 -1.49 -7.82
CA ILE A 249 -24.66 -0.19 -8.21
C ILE A 249 -25.58 0.94 -7.75
N LEU A 250 -26.90 0.80 -7.99
CA LEU A 250 -27.88 1.80 -7.56
C LEU A 250 -27.85 2.00 -6.05
N LEU A 251 -27.89 0.91 -5.28
CA LEU A 251 -27.80 0.99 -3.81
C LEU A 251 -26.51 1.67 -3.37
N PHE A 252 -25.38 1.27 -3.95
CA PHE A 252 -24.07 1.81 -3.58
C PHE A 252 -23.96 3.30 -3.84
N VAL A 253 -24.52 3.78 -4.96
CA VAL A 253 -24.55 5.20 -5.29
C VAL A 253 -25.49 5.98 -4.37
N LEU A 254 -26.68 5.41 -4.06
CA LEU A 254 -27.65 6.04 -3.16
C LEU A 254 -27.11 6.28 -1.74
N VAL A 255 -26.30 5.35 -1.23
CA VAL A 255 -25.70 5.47 0.12
C VAL A 255 -24.35 6.21 0.12
N ASP A 256 -23.89 6.72 -1.03
CA ASP A 256 -22.55 7.30 -1.20
C ASP A 256 -21.46 6.33 -0.70
N GLY A 257 -21.47 5.11 -1.22
CA GLY A 257 -20.64 4.00 -0.74
C GLY A 257 -19.14 4.28 -0.76
N TRP A 258 -18.63 5.03 -1.76
CA TRP A 258 -17.20 5.38 -1.79
C TRP A 258 -16.79 6.26 -0.61
N SER A 259 -17.59 7.26 -0.29
CA SER A 259 -17.37 8.14 0.87
C SER A 259 -17.45 7.37 2.18
N LEU A 260 -18.44 6.48 2.31
CA LEU A 260 -18.65 5.68 3.51
C LEU A 260 -17.47 4.72 3.77
N ILE A 261 -17.00 4.02 2.75
CA ILE A 261 -15.83 3.13 2.85
C ILE A 261 -14.58 3.94 3.19
N THR A 262 -14.36 5.06 2.52
CA THR A 262 -13.19 5.92 2.76
C THR A 262 -13.18 6.45 4.19
N ARG A 263 -14.31 6.95 4.69
CA ARG A 263 -14.44 7.41 6.08
C ARG A 263 -14.20 6.30 7.08
N SER A 264 -14.77 5.11 6.85
CA SER A 264 -14.56 3.95 7.72
C SER A 264 -13.10 3.54 7.76
N LEU A 265 -12.41 3.52 6.61
CA LEU A 265 -10.98 3.25 6.54
C LEU A 265 -10.15 4.28 7.30
N VAL A 266 -10.38 5.57 7.06
CA VAL A 266 -9.63 6.64 7.77
C VAL A 266 -9.84 6.55 9.27
N ASN A 267 -11.08 6.39 9.72
CA ASN A 267 -11.42 6.28 11.14
C ASN A 267 -10.82 5.03 11.81
N SER A 268 -10.52 3.98 11.05
CA SER A 268 -9.89 2.77 11.59
C SER A 268 -8.41 2.93 11.93
N PHE A 269 -7.78 4.05 11.55
CA PHE A 269 -6.37 4.36 11.83
C PHE A 269 -6.18 5.50 12.85
N ILE A 270 -7.25 6.22 13.17
CA ILE A 270 -7.27 7.32 14.14
C ILE A 270 -7.70 6.79 15.50
#